data_4438c6477f29636f4271ac2551f52e34
#
_entry.id   4438c6477f29636f4271ac2551f52e34
#
_cell.length_a   1.000
_cell.length_b   1.000
_cell.length_c   1.000
_cell.angle_alpha   90.00
_cell.angle_beta   90.00
_cell.angle_gamma   90.00
#
_symmetry.space_group_name_H-M   'P 1'
#
loop_
_entity.id
_entity.type
_entity.pdbx_description
1 polymer ?
#
loop_
_entity_poly.entity_id
_entity_poly.type
_entity_poly.pdbx_seq_one_letter_code
_entity_poly.pdbx_strand_id
1 'polypeptide(L)'
;MNGRCNPISGFTDAGEQGANDASIASLSATGLSTERCAGHRDDMDNAELIEPLVVSVIHDVAAWDGIRKDWDELYAVSPTAATTLDFVWLRNWWRIYAPVYGAGGLRIITLWRGAVLVGAFPLYIACAKGSALAVRCLRLVSTGEQEYEEICPDYLDLLHRPGEDVACAQATWAAIDGMAWDTLELLDLPKDSPLMRGLEFFPQRGRGRIIARGGCPIANIDGDFERYLTQLSSKTRMRARQEIRKAKQSGVVLELANEANAEACFDDLIRLHQARWTAEGKPGCFSAPRFTEFHRSLLQEWLSSGRLILARLTHDGKAYVALYGFVTGAKFDLYQLGVSSIQGTNIHSPGTLANLLLMAKLADRGVTRYDFLRGNSEFKKSLTTEHRDLVCFQSRQANLRAWMDQAVRLRIRVFRKVRRMIGSGMGRLAK
;
A
#
# COMPACT_ATOMS: atom_id res chain seq x y z
N MET A 1 1.55 -18.78 8.49
CA MET A 1 0.82 -17.49 8.60
C MET A 1 1.84 -16.38 8.45
N ASN A 2 1.95 -15.80 7.26
CA ASN A 2 2.96 -14.78 6.97
C ASN A 2 2.42 -13.42 7.38
N GLY A 3 3.01 -12.84 8.44
CA GLY A 3 2.84 -11.44 8.77
C GLY A 3 3.50 -10.57 7.69
N ARG A 4 3.13 -9.29 7.63
CA ARG A 4 3.48 -8.37 6.55
C ARG A 4 4.97 -8.12 6.35
N CYS A 5 5.77 -8.23 7.34
CA CYS A 5 7.22 -8.08 7.20
C CYS A 5 7.85 -9.42 6.81
N ASN A 6 7.63 -9.89 5.59
CA ASN A 6 8.44 -10.94 5.00
C ASN A 6 9.43 -10.30 4.03
N PRO A 7 10.74 -10.47 4.26
CA PRO A 7 11.73 -10.06 3.29
C PRO A 7 11.50 -10.84 2.00
N ILE A 8 11.42 -10.12 0.89
CA ILE A 8 11.51 -10.75 -0.42
C ILE A 8 12.95 -11.19 -0.64
N SER A 9 13.32 -12.30 -0.01
CA SER A 9 14.48 -13.08 -0.38
C SER A 9 14.00 -14.16 -1.34
N GLY A 10 14.06 -13.89 -2.62
CA GLY A 10 13.73 -14.91 -3.60
C GLY A 10 13.39 -14.35 -4.96
N PHE A 11 14.36 -13.72 -5.62
CA PHE A 11 14.38 -13.72 -7.07
C PHE A 11 14.81 -15.14 -7.49
N THR A 12 13.84 -16.02 -7.70
CA THR A 12 14.03 -17.19 -8.55
C THR A 12 13.60 -16.78 -9.95
N ASP A 13 14.53 -16.77 -10.88
CA ASP A 13 14.28 -16.84 -12.31
C ASP A 13 13.27 -17.96 -12.59
N ALA A 14 12.09 -17.60 -13.03
CA ALA A 14 11.22 -18.51 -13.76
C ALA A 14 11.42 -18.18 -15.25
N GLY A 15 11.85 -19.20 -15.99
CA GLY A 15 12.32 -19.17 -17.34
C GLY A 15 11.37 -18.56 -18.37
N GLU A 16 12.03 -18.10 -19.41
CA GLU A 16 11.47 -17.85 -20.73
C GLU A 16 10.65 -19.04 -21.22
N GLN A 17 9.42 -18.77 -21.62
CA GLN A 17 8.77 -19.54 -22.71
C GLN A 17 7.59 -18.75 -23.30
N GLY A 18 7.65 -18.58 -24.61
CA GLY A 18 6.47 -18.52 -25.47
C GLY A 18 6.08 -17.15 -26.00
N ALA A 19 6.76 -16.71 -27.04
CA ALA A 19 6.22 -15.79 -28.03
C ALA A 19 5.00 -16.41 -28.70
N ASN A 20 3.91 -15.64 -28.84
CA ASN A 20 2.95 -15.88 -29.91
C ASN A 20 2.50 -14.54 -30.49
N ASP A 21 2.80 -14.41 -31.75
CA ASP A 21 2.36 -13.40 -32.71
C ASP A 21 0.84 -13.29 -32.73
N ALA A 22 0.32 -12.07 -32.67
CA ALA A 22 -1.02 -11.77 -33.12
C ALA A 22 -0.97 -10.52 -34.02
N SER A 23 -1.18 -10.81 -35.27
CA SER A 23 -1.31 -10.05 -36.49
C SER A 23 -2.10 -8.76 -36.35
N ILE A 24 -1.51 -7.68 -36.86
CA ILE A 24 -2.13 -6.39 -37.11
C ILE A 24 -2.99 -6.50 -38.37
N ALA A 25 -4.29 -6.33 -38.23
CA ALA A 25 -5.20 -6.14 -39.36
C ALA A 25 -5.41 -4.63 -39.57
N SER A 26 -4.94 -4.17 -40.71
CA SER A 26 -5.19 -2.85 -41.28
C SER A 26 -6.64 -2.74 -41.76
N LEU A 27 -7.35 -1.68 -41.36
CA LEU A 27 -8.59 -1.26 -41.98
C LEU A 27 -8.41 0.12 -42.62
N SER A 28 -8.53 0.12 -43.93
CA SER A 28 -8.45 1.24 -44.82
C SER A 28 -9.68 2.14 -44.74
N ALA A 29 -9.42 3.43 -44.93
CA ALA A 29 -10.40 4.49 -45.07
C ALA A 29 -11.12 4.40 -46.44
N THR A 30 -12.43 4.57 -46.44
CA THR A 30 -13.17 5.03 -47.64
C THR A 30 -14.40 5.83 -47.25
N GLY A 31 -14.58 6.99 -47.91
CA GLY A 31 -15.88 7.53 -48.24
C GLY A 31 -16.35 8.77 -47.52
N LEU A 32 -15.91 9.95 -47.94
CA LEU A 32 -16.62 11.22 -47.77
C LEU A 32 -17.97 11.21 -48.53
N SER A 33 -19.05 11.58 -47.84
CA SER A 33 -20.19 12.19 -48.48
C SER A 33 -20.65 13.40 -47.67
N THR A 34 -20.58 14.53 -48.35
CA THR A 34 -21.06 15.84 -47.89
C THR A 34 -22.57 15.92 -48.06
N GLU A 35 -23.30 16.04 -46.96
CA GLU A 35 -24.65 16.63 -47.01
C GLU A 35 -24.72 17.87 -46.09
N ARG A 36 -24.98 18.99 -46.72
CA ARG A 36 -25.31 20.26 -46.02
C ARG A 36 -26.75 20.18 -45.52
N CYS A 37 -26.96 20.28 -44.22
CA CYS A 37 -28.18 20.74 -43.67
C CYS A 37 -27.93 22.04 -42.88
N ALA A 38 -28.56 23.10 -43.39
CA ALA A 38 -28.62 24.42 -42.75
C ALA A 38 -29.66 24.39 -41.59
N GLY A 39 -29.33 25.07 -40.48
CA GLY A 39 -30.32 25.50 -39.50
C GLY A 39 -30.12 24.89 -38.11
N HIS A 40 -29.36 25.53 -37.27
CA HIS A 40 -29.65 25.97 -35.91
C HIS A 40 -28.38 26.61 -35.34
N ARG A 41 -28.28 27.92 -35.45
CA ARG A 41 -27.40 28.70 -34.59
C ARG A 41 -28.28 29.06 -33.41
N ASP A 42 -27.99 28.53 -32.24
CA ASP A 42 -28.32 29.06 -30.91
C ASP A 42 -28.15 28.00 -29.80
N ASP A 43 -27.04 27.25 -29.77
CA ASP A 43 -26.67 26.42 -28.58
C ASP A 43 -25.13 26.18 -28.50
N MET A 44 -24.32 27.22 -28.77
CA MET A 44 -22.86 27.10 -28.67
C MET A 44 -22.22 28.12 -27.71
N ASP A 45 -22.88 28.46 -26.60
CA ASP A 45 -22.30 29.39 -25.61
C ASP A 45 -22.36 28.89 -24.17
N ASN A 46 -22.23 27.59 -23.96
CA ASN A 46 -21.99 27.09 -22.57
C ASN A 46 -20.98 25.94 -22.56
N ALA A 47 -19.90 26.00 -23.34
CA ALA A 47 -18.71 25.26 -23.04
C ALA A 47 -18.07 25.95 -21.81
N GLU A 48 -18.32 25.44 -20.61
CA GLU A 48 -17.53 25.78 -19.41
C GLU A 48 -16.06 25.74 -19.85
N LEU A 49 -15.39 26.89 -19.85
CA LEU A 49 -13.97 27.00 -20.13
C LEU A 49 -13.25 26.19 -19.04
N ILE A 50 -12.94 24.93 -19.37
CA ILE A 50 -12.14 24.07 -18.46
C ILE A 50 -10.81 24.78 -18.26
N GLU A 51 -10.58 25.28 -17.04
CA GLU A 51 -9.33 25.94 -16.69
C GLU A 51 -8.12 25.03 -16.99
N PRO A 52 -7.02 25.59 -17.52
CA PRO A 52 -5.84 24.78 -17.86
C PRO A 52 -5.27 24.08 -16.62
N LEU A 53 -4.78 22.85 -16.81
CA LEU A 53 -4.11 22.12 -15.75
C LEU A 53 -2.71 22.69 -15.51
N VAL A 54 -2.45 23.22 -14.33
CA VAL A 54 -1.17 23.76 -13.92
C VAL A 54 -0.44 22.77 -13.03
N VAL A 55 0.82 22.48 -13.35
CA VAL A 55 1.70 21.58 -12.58
C VAL A 55 2.62 22.40 -11.71
N SER A 56 2.71 22.07 -10.43
CA SER A 56 3.68 22.63 -9.50
C SER A 56 4.41 21.51 -8.75
N VAL A 57 5.63 21.76 -8.30
CA VAL A 57 6.41 20.80 -7.51
C VAL A 57 6.84 21.45 -6.22
N ILE A 58 6.42 20.86 -5.11
CA ILE A 58 6.77 21.32 -3.77
C ILE A 58 8.10 20.69 -3.34
N HIS A 59 9.02 21.52 -2.82
CA HIS A 59 10.35 21.12 -2.43
C HIS A 59 10.63 21.23 -0.93
N ASP A 60 9.78 21.93 -0.19
CA ASP A 60 9.95 22.19 1.23
C ASP A 60 8.70 21.84 2.05
N VAL A 61 8.90 21.65 3.33
CA VAL A 61 7.86 21.19 4.26
C VAL A 61 6.82 22.29 4.54
N ALA A 62 7.21 23.55 4.59
CA ALA A 62 6.30 24.65 4.90
C ALA A 62 5.29 24.86 3.78
N ALA A 63 5.75 24.81 2.51
CA ALA A 63 4.87 24.85 1.35
C ALA A 63 3.93 23.64 1.31
N TRP A 64 4.42 22.43 1.69
CA TRP A 64 3.57 21.25 1.80
C TRP A 64 2.51 21.39 2.90
N ASP A 65 2.90 21.87 4.07
CA ASP A 65 1.95 22.13 5.17
C ASP A 65 0.91 23.20 4.78
N GLY A 66 1.31 24.17 3.95
CA GLY A 66 0.41 25.22 3.43
C GLY A 66 -0.76 24.73 2.60
N ILE A 67 -0.64 23.58 1.93
CA ILE A 67 -1.70 22.98 1.11
C ILE A 67 -2.47 21.86 1.83
N ARG A 68 -2.32 21.72 3.16
CA ARG A 68 -2.96 20.64 3.92
C ARG A 68 -4.48 20.60 3.68
N LYS A 69 -5.14 21.74 3.72
CA LYS A 69 -6.60 21.83 3.50
C LYS A 69 -7.00 21.33 2.11
N ASP A 70 -6.29 21.80 1.08
CA ASP A 70 -6.54 21.38 -0.29
C ASP A 70 -6.26 19.88 -0.50
N TRP A 71 -5.23 19.36 0.17
CA TRP A 71 -4.93 17.92 0.17
C TRP A 71 -6.04 17.10 0.82
N ASP A 72 -6.52 17.52 1.99
CA ASP A 72 -7.59 16.84 2.72
C ASP A 72 -8.90 16.86 1.90
N GLU A 73 -9.20 17.97 1.21
CA GLU A 73 -10.35 18.08 0.30
C GLU A 73 -10.19 17.16 -0.92
N LEU A 74 -9.01 17.11 -1.55
CA LEU A 74 -8.72 16.19 -2.64
C LEU A 74 -8.82 14.73 -2.18
N TYR A 75 -8.22 14.41 -1.04
CA TYR A 75 -8.23 13.07 -0.46
C TYR A 75 -9.66 12.56 -0.20
N ALA A 76 -10.54 13.43 0.31
CA ALA A 76 -11.92 13.08 0.63
C ALA A 76 -12.75 12.64 -0.58
N VAL A 77 -12.43 13.15 -1.78
CA VAL A 77 -13.18 12.86 -3.02
C VAL A 77 -12.43 11.94 -3.98
N SER A 78 -11.17 11.65 -3.72
CA SER A 78 -10.33 10.89 -4.64
C SER A 78 -10.72 9.40 -4.68
N PRO A 79 -10.96 8.82 -5.87
CA PRO A 79 -11.22 7.39 -6.02
C PRO A 79 -10.00 6.51 -5.65
N THR A 80 -8.81 7.10 -5.62
CA THR A 80 -7.56 6.43 -5.27
C THR A 80 -7.15 6.65 -3.80
N ALA A 81 -8.00 7.31 -3.01
CA ALA A 81 -7.72 7.53 -1.60
C ALA A 81 -7.43 6.22 -0.87
N ALA A 82 -6.32 6.18 -0.18
CA ALA A 82 -5.88 5.08 0.66
C ALA A 82 -5.21 5.63 1.92
N THR A 83 -5.22 4.86 3.01
CA THR A 83 -4.59 5.25 4.28
C THR A 83 -3.18 5.82 4.09
N THR A 84 -2.42 5.23 3.18
CA THR A 84 -1.02 5.55 2.91
C THR A 84 -0.80 6.84 2.12
N LEU A 85 -1.88 7.44 1.57
CA LEU A 85 -1.89 8.72 0.86
C LEU A 85 -2.48 9.86 1.70
N ASP A 86 -2.91 9.56 2.92
CA ASP A 86 -3.38 10.58 3.84
C ASP A 86 -2.27 11.56 4.22
N PHE A 87 -2.62 12.84 4.38
CA PHE A 87 -1.67 13.89 4.72
C PHE A 87 -0.92 13.60 6.02
N VAL A 88 -1.61 13.16 7.07
CA VAL A 88 -1.00 12.84 8.38
C VAL A 88 -0.04 11.66 8.27
N TRP A 89 -0.42 10.60 7.53
CA TRP A 89 0.46 9.46 7.27
C TRP A 89 1.77 9.89 6.62
N LEU A 90 1.68 10.62 5.52
CA LEU A 90 2.83 11.06 4.73
C LEU A 90 3.73 12.04 5.50
N ARG A 91 3.12 13.01 6.22
CA ARG A 91 3.86 13.98 7.03
C ARG A 91 4.54 13.34 8.23
N ASN A 92 3.88 12.35 8.85
CA ASN A 92 4.46 11.60 9.96
C ASN A 92 5.65 10.76 9.50
N TRP A 93 5.53 10.10 8.34
CA TRP A 93 6.65 9.41 7.73
C TRP A 93 7.81 10.38 7.45
N TRP A 94 7.53 11.53 6.85
CA TRP A 94 8.55 12.52 6.54
C TRP A 94 9.27 13.00 7.80
N ARG A 95 8.56 13.27 8.86
CA ARG A 95 9.12 13.69 10.15
C ARG A 95 10.08 12.64 10.74
N ILE A 96 9.73 11.37 10.68
CA ILE A 96 10.44 10.29 11.38
C ILE A 96 11.55 9.68 10.51
N TYR A 97 11.30 9.48 9.23
CA TYR A 97 12.19 8.74 8.33
C TYR A 97 13.05 9.63 7.43
N ALA A 98 12.59 10.81 7.04
CA ALA A 98 13.34 11.68 6.15
C ALA A 98 14.72 12.10 6.68
N PRO A 99 14.97 12.27 7.99
CA PRO A 99 16.32 12.52 8.51
C PRO A 99 17.35 11.45 8.12
N VAL A 100 16.90 10.23 7.84
CA VAL A 100 17.75 9.11 7.41
C VAL A 100 17.68 8.88 5.90
N TYR A 101 16.47 8.94 5.30
CA TYR A 101 16.21 8.51 3.93
C TYR A 101 15.93 9.65 2.95
N GLY A 102 15.51 10.81 3.43
CA GLY A 102 15.04 11.94 2.63
C GLY A 102 16.07 13.00 2.25
N ALA A 103 17.36 12.67 2.28
CA ALA A 103 18.44 13.67 2.11
C ALA A 103 18.42 14.44 0.77
N GLY A 104 17.77 13.92 -0.27
CA GLY A 104 17.62 14.59 -1.57
C GLY A 104 16.43 15.54 -1.66
N GLY A 105 15.61 15.63 -0.60
CA GLY A 105 14.48 16.55 -0.46
C GLY A 105 13.19 16.11 -1.15
N LEU A 106 12.13 16.84 -0.83
CA LEU A 106 10.78 16.63 -1.37
C LEU A 106 10.69 16.91 -2.88
N ARG A 107 9.77 16.22 -3.55
CA ARG A 107 9.38 16.41 -4.96
C ARG A 107 7.89 16.12 -5.11
N ILE A 108 7.04 16.80 -4.33
CA ILE A 108 5.60 16.55 -4.36
C ILE A 108 5.02 17.25 -5.57
N ILE A 109 4.49 16.49 -6.51
CA ILE A 109 3.77 17.02 -7.66
C ILE A 109 2.37 17.38 -7.21
N THR A 110 1.94 18.60 -7.51
CA THR A 110 0.56 19.09 -7.32
C THR A 110 0.02 19.60 -8.63
N LEU A 111 -1.25 19.28 -8.90
CA LEU A 111 -1.95 19.56 -10.15
C LEU A 111 -3.18 20.39 -9.83
N TRP A 112 -3.28 21.57 -10.46
CA TRP A 112 -4.26 22.57 -10.13
C TRP A 112 -5.10 22.96 -11.35
N ARG A 113 -6.41 23.19 -11.13
CA ARG A 113 -7.28 23.93 -12.04
C ARG A 113 -7.75 25.19 -11.32
N GLY A 114 -7.26 26.35 -11.75
CA GLY A 114 -7.40 27.58 -10.99
C GLY A 114 -6.89 27.44 -9.57
N ALA A 115 -7.75 27.66 -8.59
CA ALA A 115 -7.43 27.52 -7.17
C ALA A 115 -7.71 26.11 -6.60
N VAL A 116 -8.19 25.15 -7.40
CA VAL A 116 -8.59 23.84 -6.93
C VAL A 116 -7.47 22.81 -7.15
N LEU A 117 -7.03 22.13 -6.11
CA LEU A 117 -6.13 20.99 -6.20
C LEU A 117 -6.92 19.80 -6.77
N VAL A 118 -6.53 19.37 -8.00
CA VAL A 118 -7.20 18.27 -8.72
C VAL A 118 -6.37 16.99 -8.75
N GLY A 119 -5.08 17.07 -8.44
CA GLY A 119 -4.21 15.89 -8.32
C GLY A 119 -2.98 16.13 -7.46
N ALA A 120 -2.49 15.08 -6.81
CA ALA A 120 -1.27 15.12 -6.00
C ALA A 120 -0.51 13.78 -6.02
N PHE A 121 0.82 13.85 -6.17
CA PHE A 121 1.67 12.68 -6.18
C PHE A 121 2.92 12.90 -5.31
N PRO A 122 3.00 12.25 -4.13
CA PRO A 122 4.00 12.56 -3.11
C PRO A 122 5.33 11.86 -3.37
N LEU A 123 6.26 12.53 -4.02
CA LEU A 123 7.60 12.03 -4.31
C LEU A 123 8.68 12.70 -3.45
N TYR A 124 9.83 12.03 -3.37
CA TYR A 124 11.06 12.56 -2.79
C TYR A 124 12.29 11.94 -3.47
N ILE A 125 13.45 12.58 -3.34
CA ILE A 125 14.73 12.02 -3.76
C ILE A 125 15.39 11.34 -2.56
N ALA A 126 15.53 10.02 -2.65
CA ALA A 126 16.38 9.26 -1.76
C ALA A 126 17.83 9.33 -2.26
N CYS A 127 18.75 9.74 -1.40
CA CYS A 127 20.18 9.70 -1.67
C CYS A 127 20.83 8.62 -0.80
N ALA A 128 21.59 7.72 -1.40
CA ALA A 128 22.35 6.75 -0.63
C ALA A 128 23.48 7.47 0.14
N LYS A 129 23.35 7.55 1.46
CA LYS A 129 24.44 8.09 2.31
C LYS A 129 25.71 7.25 2.13
N GLY A 130 26.84 7.91 1.87
CA GLY A 130 28.14 7.23 1.73
C GLY A 130 28.42 6.63 0.35
N SER A 131 27.53 6.75 -0.63
CA SER A 131 27.84 6.44 -2.01
C SER A 131 28.67 7.56 -2.63
N ALA A 132 29.88 7.25 -3.10
CA ALA A 132 30.74 8.18 -3.84
C ALA A 132 30.05 8.78 -5.08
N LEU A 133 28.95 8.19 -5.52
CA LEU A 133 28.23 8.55 -6.74
C LEU A 133 26.95 9.34 -6.49
N ALA A 134 26.50 9.48 -5.25
CA ALA A 134 25.28 10.23 -4.87
C ALA A 134 24.10 9.97 -5.83
N VAL A 135 23.80 8.70 -6.12
CA VAL A 135 22.70 8.31 -7.01
C VAL A 135 21.37 8.82 -6.48
N ARG A 136 20.67 9.61 -7.29
CA ARG A 136 19.36 10.19 -6.96
C ARG A 136 18.28 9.18 -7.32
N CYS A 137 17.68 8.53 -6.33
CA CYS A 137 16.55 7.64 -6.53
C CYS A 137 15.23 8.38 -6.24
N LEU A 138 14.41 8.61 -7.27
CA LEU A 138 13.09 9.20 -7.10
C LEU A 138 12.12 8.12 -6.60
N ARG A 139 11.45 8.36 -5.48
CA ARG A 139 10.57 7.42 -4.78
C ARG A 139 9.32 8.10 -4.27
N LEU A 140 8.29 7.31 -4.00
CA LEU A 140 7.13 7.76 -3.23
C LEU A 140 7.53 7.98 -1.76
N VAL A 141 7.02 9.04 -1.16
CA VAL A 141 7.04 9.23 0.30
C VAL A 141 6.41 7.98 0.94
N SER A 142 6.92 7.57 2.09
CA SER A 142 6.56 6.32 2.77
C SER A 142 7.19 5.05 2.19
N THR A 143 8.22 5.19 1.35
CA THR A 143 8.97 4.04 0.82
C THR A 143 10.47 4.24 0.91
N GLY A 144 11.22 3.15 0.84
CA GLY A 144 12.68 3.18 0.72
C GLY A 144 13.45 2.97 2.01
N GLU A 145 12.77 2.68 3.10
CA GLU A 145 13.35 2.24 4.36
C GLU A 145 14.08 0.91 4.20
N GLN A 146 14.94 0.60 5.16
CA GLN A 146 15.49 -0.74 5.25
C GLN A 146 14.43 -1.73 5.73
N GLU A 147 14.55 -2.97 5.26
CA GLU A 147 13.61 -4.07 5.46
C GLU A 147 13.12 -4.24 6.92
N TYR A 148 13.99 -4.03 7.90
CA TYR A 148 13.65 -4.23 9.31
C TYR A 148 12.78 -3.13 9.92
N GLU A 149 12.67 -1.96 9.25
CA GLU A 149 11.86 -0.83 9.69
C GLU A 149 10.88 -0.32 8.61
N GLU A 150 10.68 -1.11 7.54
CA GLU A 150 9.77 -0.79 6.44
C GLU A 150 8.31 -0.74 6.93
N ILE A 151 7.62 0.35 6.60
CA ILE A 151 6.20 0.52 6.96
C ILE A 151 5.23 -0.13 5.97
N CYS A 152 5.71 -0.75 4.90
CA CYS A 152 4.91 -1.50 3.92
C CYS A 152 3.63 -0.76 3.46
N PRO A 153 3.73 0.36 2.76
CA PRO A 153 2.60 1.20 2.41
C PRO A 153 1.88 0.67 1.16
N ASP A 154 0.99 -0.32 1.31
CA ASP A 154 0.19 -0.81 0.19
C ASP A 154 -0.75 0.29 -0.35
N TYR A 155 -1.04 0.27 -1.67
CA TYR A 155 -1.96 1.20 -2.35
C TYR A 155 -1.44 2.64 -2.48
N LEU A 156 -0.14 2.83 -2.60
CA LEU A 156 0.40 4.13 -3.04
C LEU A 156 -0.05 4.42 -4.47
N ASP A 157 -0.56 5.61 -4.74
CA ASP A 157 -1.04 6.01 -6.06
C ASP A 157 -1.05 7.53 -6.24
N LEU A 158 -1.45 7.98 -7.41
CA LEU A 158 -1.79 9.36 -7.71
C LEU A 158 -3.18 9.68 -7.12
N LEU A 159 -3.25 10.64 -6.20
CA LEU A 159 -4.53 11.23 -5.83
C LEU A 159 -5.05 12.09 -6.98
N HIS A 160 -6.33 11.94 -7.31
CA HIS A 160 -6.99 12.77 -8.32
C HIS A 160 -8.47 12.96 -8.02
N ARG A 161 -9.06 14.05 -8.50
CA ARG A 161 -10.52 14.22 -8.47
C ARG A 161 -11.19 13.30 -9.50
N PRO A 162 -12.46 12.92 -9.29
CA PRO A 162 -13.23 12.19 -10.30
C PRO A 162 -13.21 12.90 -11.65
N GLY A 163 -12.96 12.15 -12.74
CA GLY A 163 -12.86 12.67 -14.11
C GLY A 163 -11.50 13.27 -14.49
N GLU A 164 -10.56 13.45 -13.55
CA GLU A 164 -9.24 14.00 -13.80
C GLU A 164 -8.12 12.94 -13.94
N ASP A 165 -8.46 11.66 -13.91
CA ASP A 165 -7.51 10.53 -13.87
C ASP A 165 -6.51 10.55 -15.04
N VAL A 166 -6.98 10.74 -16.27
CA VAL A 166 -6.12 10.73 -17.46
C VAL A 166 -5.24 11.98 -17.51
N ALA A 167 -5.82 13.17 -17.31
CA ALA A 167 -5.09 14.43 -17.36
C ALA A 167 -4.03 14.49 -16.24
N CYS A 168 -4.39 14.08 -15.03
CA CYS A 168 -3.46 14.02 -13.90
C CYS A 168 -2.35 12.98 -14.11
N ALA A 169 -2.65 11.80 -14.66
CA ALA A 169 -1.62 10.79 -14.96
C ALA A 169 -0.63 11.29 -16.02
N GLN A 170 -1.13 11.89 -17.11
CA GLN A 170 -0.30 12.47 -18.17
C GLN A 170 0.63 13.57 -17.63
N ALA A 171 0.07 14.52 -16.88
CA ALA A 171 0.82 15.63 -16.29
C ALA A 171 1.85 15.13 -15.26
N THR A 172 1.51 14.11 -14.46
CA THR A 172 2.42 13.50 -13.48
C THR A 172 3.60 12.83 -14.16
N TRP A 173 3.39 12.05 -15.24
CA TRP A 173 4.48 11.43 -15.99
C TRP A 173 5.38 12.46 -16.68
N ALA A 174 4.80 13.53 -17.24
CA ALA A 174 5.57 14.63 -17.83
C ALA A 174 6.43 15.33 -16.76
N ALA A 175 5.88 15.59 -15.58
CA ALA A 175 6.61 16.18 -14.47
C ALA A 175 7.76 15.28 -13.98
N ILE A 176 7.54 13.97 -13.85
CA ILE A 176 8.58 13.00 -13.50
C ILE A 176 9.70 13.00 -14.54
N ASP A 177 9.37 13.03 -15.83
CA ASP A 177 10.36 13.03 -16.91
C ASP A 177 11.24 14.28 -16.87
N GLY A 178 10.67 15.44 -16.54
CA GLY A 178 11.38 16.72 -16.39
C GLY A 178 12.23 16.84 -15.12
N MET A 179 12.10 15.93 -14.16
CA MET A 179 12.88 15.99 -12.91
C MET A 179 14.29 15.43 -13.06
N ALA A 180 15.19 15.91 -12.22
CA ALA A 180 16.56 15.42 -12.13
C ALA A 180 16.66 14.19 -11.21
N TRP A 181 16.60 12.98 -11.78
CA TRP A 181 16.80 11.70 -11.09
C TRP A 181 17.70 10.76 -11.91
N ASP A 182 18.25 9.74 -11.28
CA ASP A 182 19.08 8.71 -11.94
C ASP A 182 18.34 7.37 -12.00
N THR A 183 17.58 7.04 -10.95
CA THR A 183 16.68 5.87 -10.88
C THR A 183 15.31 6.29 -10.36
N LEU A 184 14.25 5.65 -10.87
CA LEU A 184 12.87 5.80 -10.43
C LEU A 184 12.39 4.47 -9.86
N GLU A 185 11.79 4.49 -8.68
CA GLU A 185 11.24 3.31 -8.03
C GLU A 185 9.91 3.64 -7.37
N LEU A 186 8.80 3.24 -8.00
CA LEU A 186 7.45 3.41 -7.50
C LEU A 186 6.94 2.06 -7.01
N LEU A 187 6.84 1.91 -5.70
CA LEU A 187 6.47 0.65 -5.04
C LEU A 187 4.97 0.61 -4.73
N ASP A 188 4.44 -0.61 -4.70
CA ASP A 188 3.13 -0.96 -4.13
C ASP A 188 1.94 -0.20 -4.74
N LEU A 189 2.07 0.14 -6.04
CA LEU A 189 0.99 0.72 -6.85
C LEU A 189 -0.06 -0.36 -7.16
N PRO A 190 -1.37 -0.04 -7.12
CA PRO A 190 -2.38 -0.92 -7.72
C PRO A 190 -2.09 -1.13 -9.21
N LYS A 191 -2.17 -2.37 -9.68
CA LYS A 191 -1.92 -2.70 -11.09
C LYS A 191 -2.87 -1.96 -12.04
N ASP A 192 -4.08 -1.71 -11.59
CA ASP A 192 -5.18 -1.04 -12.28
C ASP A 192 -5.24 0.48 -12.00
N SER A 193 -4.21 1.06 -11.38
CA SER A 193 -4.20 2.48 -11.03
C SER A 193 -4.22 3.40 -12.25
N PRO A 194 -4.77 4.62 -12.14
CA PRO A 194 -4.71 5.62 -13.20
C PRO A 194 -3.28 5.91 -13.67
N LEU A 195 -2.34 6.00 -12.73
CA LEU A 195 -0.94 6.21 -13.04
C LEU A 195 -0.36 5.07 -13.89
N MET A 196 -0.68 3.81 -13.55
CA MET A 196 -0.19 2.65 -14.31
C MET A 196 -0.87 2.53 -15.66
N ARG A 197 -2.17 2.84 -15.78
CA ARG A 197 -2.87 2.93 -17.08
C ARG A 197 -2.27 4.02 -17.96
N GLY A 198 -1.91 5.17 -17.36
CA GLY A 198 -1.26 6.29 -18.05
C GLY A 198 0.24 6.12 -18.31
N LEU A 199 0.83 4.93 -18.10
CA LEU A 199 2.26 4.71 -18.31
C LEU A 199 2.69 4.96 -19.77
N GLU A 200 1.78 4.92 -20.72
CA GLU A 200 2.02 5.28 -22.12
C GLU A 200 2.48 6.73 -22.30
N PHE A 201 2.10 7.63 -21.41
CA PHE A 201 2.53 9.03 -21.41
C PHE A 201 3.96 9.23 -20.92
N PHE A 202 4.60 8.20 -20.33
CA PHE A 202 5.97 8.31 -19.87
C PHE A 202 6.95 8.08 -21.02
N PRO A 203 7.73 9.10 -21.45
CA PRO A 203 8.62 8.99 -22.62
C PRO A 203 9.69 7.91 -22.48
N GLN A 204 10.10 7.61 -21.25
CA GLN A 204 11.13 6.63 -20.94
C GLN A 204 10.56 5.23 -20.57
N ARG A 205 9.28 4.98 -20.84
CA ARG A 205 8.62 3.69 -20.51
C ARG A 205 9.36 2.46 -21.03
N GLY A 206 9.99 2.55 -22.22
CA GLY A 206 10.78 1.46 -22.79
C GLY A 206 12.04 1.07 -22.02
N ARG A 207 12.45 1.88 -21.03
CA ARG A 207 13.55 1.57 -20.08
C ARG A 207 13.03 1.13 -18.72
N GLY A 208 11.72 1.15 -18.56
CA GLY A 208 11.03 0.74 -17.33
C GLY A 208 10.71 -0.74 -17.33
N ARG A 209 10.48 -1.26 -16.14
CA ARG A 209 9.94 -2.60 -15.91
C ARG A 209 8.88 -2.58 -14.83
N ILE A 210 7.83 -3.35 -15.04
CA ILE A 210 6.79 -3.61 -14.06
C ILE A 210 7.11 -4.94 -13.38
N ILE A 211 7.08 -4.96 -12.06
CA ILE A 211 7.38 -6.13 -11.24
C ILE A 211 6.16 -6.39 -10.35
N ALA A 212 5.62 -7.60 -10.39
CA ALA A 212 4.54 -8.00 -9.49
C ALA A 212 5.02 -7.97 -8.02
N ARG A 213 4.20 -7.37 -7.15
CA ARG A 213 4.47 -7.25 -5.70
C ARG A 213 3.60 -8.19 -4.85
N GLY A 214 2.70 -8.90 -5.49
CA GLY A 214 1.70 -9.75 -4.85
C GLY A 214 0.36 -9.06 -4.75
N GLY A 215 -0.62 -9.77 -4.23
CA GLY A 215 -1.98 -9.26 -4.14
C GLY A 215 -2.44 -9.01 -2.70
N CYS A 216 -3.45 -8.17 -2.59
CA CYS A 216 -4.15 -7.87 -1.36
C CYS A 216 -5.49 -8.62 -1.35
N PRO A 217 -5.65 -9.63 -0.47
CA PRO A 217 -6.91 -10.33 -0.30
C PRO A 217 -7.94 -9.43 0.38
N ILE A 218 -9.16 -9.37 -0.13
CA ILE A 218 -10.23 -8.52 0.36
C ILE A 218 -11.46 -9.39 0.67
N ALA A 219 -12.13 -9.12 1.78
CA ALA A 219 -13.45 -9.63 2.11
C ALA A 219 -14.49 -8.52 1.89
N ASN A 220 -15.41 -8.73 0.95
CA ASN A 220 -16.56 -7.84 0.75
C ASN A 220 -17.63 -8.20 1.77
N ILE A 221 -17.75 -7.39 2.83
CA ILE A 221 -18.71 -7.62 3.91
C ILE A 221 -20.02 -6.86 3.71
N ASP A 222 -20.06 -5.90 2.77
CA ASP A 222 -21.22 -5.13 2.31
C ASP A 222 -22.13 -4.60 3.44
N GLY A 223 -21.57 -4.34 4.63
CA GLY A 223 -22.34 -3.98 5.82
C GLY A 223 -23.21 -5.10 6.41
N ASP A 224 -23.11 -6.33 5.90
CA ASP A 224 -23.87 -7.49 6.37
C ASP A 224 -22.96 -8.72 6.53
N PHE A 225 -22.57 -8.97 7.75
CA PHE A 225 -21.65 -10.06 8.08
C PHE A 225 -22.25 -11.47 7.80
N GLU A 226 -23.52 -11.67 8.01
CA GLU A 226 -24.16 -12.98 7.72
C GLU A 226 -24.23 -13.24 6.19
N ARG A 227 -24.53 -12.21 5.40
CA ARG A 227 -24.47 -12.27 3.94
C ARG A 227 -23.05 -12.59 3.47
N TYR A 228 -22.03 -11.92 4.03
CA TYR A 228 -20.63 -12.23 3.74
C TYR A 228 -20.30 -13.70 4.02
N LEU A 229 -20.73 -14.24 5.16
CA LEU A 229 -20.49 -15.65 5.46
C LEU A 229 -21.08 -16.61 4.39
N THR A 230 -22.17 -16.23 3.72
CA THR A 230 -22.75 -17.05 2.65
C THR A 230 -21.88 -17.14 1.39
N GLN A 231 -21.00 -16.17 1.16
CA GLN A 231 -20.06 -16.14 0.03
C GLN A 231 -18.87 -17.09 0.24
N LEU A 232 -18.59 -17.48 1.50
CA LEU A 232 -17.51 -18.40 1.83
C LEU A 232 -17.89 -19.85 1.50
N SER A 233 -16.89 -20.70 1.30
CA SER A 233 -17.11 -22.14 1.15
C SER A 233 -17.88 -22.71 2.34
N SER A 234 -18.71 -23.73 2.13
CA SER A 234 -19.52 -24.35 3.19
C SER A 234 -18.66 -24.80 4.38
N LYS A 235 -17.47 -25.32 4.13
CA LYS A 235 -16.51 -25.73 5.17
C LYS A 235 -16.00 -24.53 5.96
N THR A 236 -15.62 -23.43 5.29
CA THR A 236 -15.13 -22.21 5.96
C THR A 236 -16.24 -21.57 6.79
N ARG A 237 -17.44 -21.44 6.22
CA ARG A 237 -18.62 -20.89 6.89
C ARG A 237 -19.00 -21.69 8.14
N MET A 238 -19.02 -23.01 8.04
CA MET A 238 -19.30 -23.88 9.19
C MET A 238 -18.26 -23.67 10.31
N ARG A 239 -16.98 -23.65 9.95
CA ARG A 239 -15.89 -23.41 10.92
C ARG A 239 -15.98 -22.03 11.56
N ALA A 240 -16.25 -20.97 10.78
CA ALA A 240 -16.42 -19.61 11.29
C ALA A 240 -17.52 -19.56 12.35
N ARG A 241 -18.71 -20.09 12.04
CA ARG A 241 -19.84 -20.15 12.99
C ARG A 241 -19.53 -20.99 14.24
N GLN A 242 -18.78 -22.07 14.08
CA GLN A 242 -18.35 -22.90 15.21
C GLN A 242 -17.39 -22.15 16.14
N GLU A 243 -16.36 -21.48 15.59
CA GLU A 243 -15.40 -20.69 16.40
C GLU A 243 -16.07 -19.51 17.11
N ILE A 244 -16.98 -18.81 16.45
CA ILE A 244 -17.77 -17.72 17.08
C ILE A 244 -18.63 -18.27 18.24
N ARG A 245 -19.25 -19.45 18.07
CA ARG A 245 -20.05 -20.08 19.14
C ARG A 245 -19.18 -20.49 20.33
N LYS A 246 -18.01 -21.10 20.06
CA LYS A 246 -17.05 -21.48 21.11
C LYS A 246 -16.59 -20.25 21.90
N ALA A 247 -16.30 -19.12 21.22
CA ALA A 247 -15.91 -17.87 21.87
C ALA A 247 -16.98 -17.40 22.88
N LYS A 248 -18.24 -17.38 22.45
CA LYS A 248 -19.37 -17.02 23.33
C LYS A 248 -19.48 -17.94 24.54
N GLN A 249 -19.29 -19.25 24.37
CA GLN A 249 -19.36 -20.24 25.44
C GLN A 249 -18.20 -20.18 26.43
N SER A 250 -17.01 -19.76 25.92
CA SER A 250 -15.78 -19.68 26.75
C SER A 250 -15.55 -18.29 27.36
N GLY A 251 -16.46 -17.32 27.20
CA GLY A 251 -16.28 -15.97 27.72
C GLY A 251 -15.17 -15.18 27.00
N VAL A 252 -14.80 -15.57 25.75
CA VAL A 252 -13.84 -14.84 24.95
C VAL A 252 -14.51 -13.64 24.29
N VAL A 253 -13.97 -12.44 24.48
CA VAL A 253 -14.58 -11.17 24.06
C VAL A 253 -13.64 -10.40 23.13
N LEU A 254 -14.19 -9.76 22.09
CA LEU A 254 -13.48 -8.77 21.28
C LEU A 254 -13.78 -7.36 21.83
N GLU A 255 -12.72 -6.70 22.33
CA GLU A 255 -12.74 -5.34 22.83
C GLU A 255 -12.11 -4.39 21.81
N LEU A 256 -12.76 -3.25 21.56
CA LEU A 256 -12.15 -2.15 20.81
C LEU A 256 -11.47 -1.20 21.78
N ALA A 257 -10.28 -0.74 21.43
CA ALA A 257 -9.59 0.29 22.20
C ALA A 257 -10.36 1.62 22.15
N ASN A 258 -10.24 2.36 23.23
CA ASN A 258 -10.66 3.74 23.36
C ASN A 258 -9.50 4.58 23.93
N GLU A 259 -9.67 5.88 24.07
CA GLU A 259 -8.61 6.77 24.55
C GLU A 259 -8.02 6.36 25.91
N ALA A 260 -8.86 5.81 26.82
CA ALA A 260 -8.42 5.43 28.17
C ALA A 260 -7.51 4.18 28.19
N ASN A 261 -7.63 3.29 27.20
CA ASN A 261 -6.88 2.03 27.18
C ASN A 261 -6.00 1.84 25.94
N ALA A 262 -5.90 2.85 25.07
CA ALA A 262 -5.21 2.79 23.78
C ALA A 262 -3.76 2.31 23.90
N GLU A 263 -2.98 2.92 24.81
CA GLU A 263 -1.57 2.59 25.00
C GLU A 263 -1.41 1.14 25.49
N ALA A 264 -2.22 0.70 26.45
CA ALA A 264 -2.19 -0.68 26.94
C ALA A 264 -2.55 -1.68 25.83
N CYS A 265 -3.51 -1.34 24.97
CA CYS A 265 -3.87 -2.16 23.81
C CYS A 265 -2.74 -2.20 22.76
N PHE A 266 -2.04 -1.09 22.58
CA PHE A 266 -0.90 -1.01 21.66
C PHE A 266 0.31 -1.80 22.18
N ASP A 267 0.58 -1.74 23.47
CA ASP A 267 1.62 -2.56 24.11
C ASP A 267 1.30 -4.06 24.03
N ASP A 268 0.03 -4.46 24.16
CA ASP A 268 -0.40 -5.84 23.89
C ASP A 268 -0.15 -6.26 22.43
N LEU A 269 -0.41 -5.38 21.46
CA LEU A 269 -0.08 -5.64 20.05
C LEU A 269 1.43 -5.89 19.89
N ILE A 270 2.26 -4.99 20.42
CA ILE A 270 3.73 -5.12 20.35
C ILE A 270 4.15 -6.45 20.99
N ARG A 271 3.71 -6.73 22.20
CA ARG A 271 4.05 -7.94 22.96
C ARG A 271 3.71 -9.22 22.17
N LEU A 272 2.47 -9.31 21.67
CA LEU A 272 1.98 -10.49 20.93
C LEU A 272 2.67 -10.65 19.57
N HIS A 273 2.89 -9.54 18.86
CA HIS A 273 3.59 -9.54 17.59
C HIS A 273 5.06 -9.97 17.76
N GLN A 274 5.79 -9.34 18.69
CA GLN A 274 7.20 -9.61 18.93
C GLN A 274 7.45 -11.03 19.44
N ALA A 275 6.61 -11.53 20.36
CA ALA A 275 6.71 -12.90 20.85
C ALA A 275 6.69 -13.92 19.71
N ARG A 276 5.81 -13.74 18.74
CA ARG A 276 5.73 -14.62 17.57
C ARG A 276 6.98 -14.53 16.69
N TRP A 277 7.43 -13.32 16.33
CA TRP A 277 8.58 -13.15 15.45
C TRP A 277 9.88 -13.61 16.09
N THR A 278 10.04 -13.38 17.39
CA THR A 278 11.19 -13.88 18.17
C THR A 278 11.20 -15.40 18.21
N ALA A 279 10.05 -16.04 18.37
CA ALA A 279 9.96 -17.51 18.30
C ALA A 279 10.32 -18.07 16.91
N GLU A 280 10.15 -17.28 15.84
CA GLU A 280 10.60 -17.60 14.48
C GLU A 280 12.09 -17.21 14.22
N GLY A 281 12.82 -16.72 15.22
CA GLY A 281 14.21 -16.25 15.10
C GLY A 281 14.37 -14.94 14.31
N LYS A 282 13.32 -14.11 14.24
CA LYS A 282 13.29 -12.84 13.52
C LYS A 282 13.09 -11.67 14.49
N PRO A 283 13.61 -10.46 14.17
CA PRO A 283 13.50 -9.32 15.09
C PRO A 283 12.05 -8.79 15.24
N GLY A 284 11.20 -8.97 14.21
CA GLY A 284 9.89 -8.30 14.15
C GLY A 284 10.00 -6.79 13.90
N CYS A 285 8.97 -6.18 13.32
CA CYS A 285 9.01 -4.77 12.93
C CYS A 285 9.00 -3.80 14.12
N PHE A 286 8.36 -4.16 15.24
CA PHE A 286 8.36 -3.33 16.45
C PHE A 286 9.71 -3.33 17.21
N SER A 287 10.70 -4.10 16.79
CA SER A 287 12.08 -3.96 17.28
C SER A 287 12.75 -2.69 16.75
N ALA A 288 12.22 -2.10 15.68
CA ALA A 288 12.71 -0.85 15.10
C ALA A 288 12.05 0.36 15.78
N PRO A 289 12.83 1.26 16.42
CA PRO A 289 12.27 2.40 17.15
C PRO A 289 11.41 3.33 16.26
N ARG A 290 11.85 3.61 15.01
CA ARG A 290 11.10 4.47 14.08
C ARG A 290 9.76 3.87 13.68
N PHE A 291 9.70 2.54 13.47
CA PHE A 291 8.45 1.86 13.18
C PHE A 291 7.45 2.02 14.34
N THR A 292 7.91 1.78 15.55
CA THR A 292 7.09 1.93 16.76
C THR A 292 6.65 3.38 16.97
N GLU A 293 7.55 4.35 16.83
CA GLU A 293 7.24 5.78 16.93
C GLU A 293 6.21 6.22 15.89
N PHE A 294 6.36 5.76 14.64
CA PHE A 294 5.44 6.07 13.55
C PHE A 294 4.02 5.61 13.87
N HIS A 295 3.85 4.36 14.30
CA HIS A 295 2.53 3.83 14.61
C HIS A 295 1.94 4.37 15.91
N ARG A 296 2.76 4.69 16.91
CA ARG A 296 2.30 5.32 18.15
C ARG A 296 1.78 6.74 17.91
N SER A 297 2.42 7.52 17.04
CA SER A 297 1.91 8.84 16.68
C SER A 297 0.60 8.78 15.87
N LEU A 298 0.43 7.79 15.00
CA LEU A 298 -0.86 7.57 14.33
C LEU A 298 -1.97 7.14 15.31
N LEU A 299 -1.65 6.35 16.34
CA LEU A 299 -2.60 5.99 17.38
C LEU A 299 -3.17 7.23 18.08
N GLN A 300 -2.30 8.16 18.47
CA GLN A 300 -2.69 9.41 19.13
C GLN A 300 -3.54 10.32 18.23
N GLU A 301 -3.24 10.36 16.94
CA GLU A 301 -3.90 11.25 15.97
C GLU A 301 -5.26 10.70 15.49
N TRP A 302 -5.41 9.39 15.33
CA TRP A 302 -6.52 8.79 14.58
C TRP A 302 -7.47 7.93 15.38
N LEU A 303 -7.17 7.58 16.63
CA LEU A 303 -8.05 6.70 17.40
C LEU A 303 -9.39 7.36 17.71
N SER A 304 -9.37 8.62 18.19
CA SER A 304 -10.59 9.35 18.57
C SER A 304 -11.51 9.64 17.37
N SER A 305 -10.93 9.86 16.19
CA SER A 305 -11.68 10.06 14.95
C SER A 305 -12.23 8.77 14.33
N GLY A 306 -11.90 7.61 14.90
CA GLY A 306 -12.30 6.29 14.38
C GLY A 306 -11.58 5.88 13.09
N ARG A 307 -10.58 6.62 12.65
CA ARG A 307 -9.75 6.30 11.48
C ARG A 307 -8.74 5.19 11.75
N LEU A 308 -8.42 4.95 13.01
CA LEU A 308 -7.60 3.84 13.47
C LEU A 308 -8.45 2.93 14.35
N ILE A 309 -8.40 1.64 14.06
CA ILE A 309 -9.02 0.60 14.88
C ILE A 309 -7.91 -0.25 15.50
N LEU A 310 -7.94 -0.32 16.81
CA LEU A 310 -7.14 -1.24 17.61
C LEU A 310 -8.08 -2.10 18.43
N ALA A 311 -7.99 -3.42 18.29
CA ALA A 311 -8.88 -4.36 18.92
C ALA A 311 -8.10 -5.49 19.61
N ARG A 312 -8.62 -6.00 20.72
CA ARG A 312 -8.06 -7.16 21.43
C ARG A 312 -9.09 -8.27 21.55
N LEU A 313 -8.66 -9.51 21.38
CA LEU A 313 -9.41 -10.68 21.79
C LEU A 313 -8.92 -11.08 23.19
N THR A 314 -9.79 -10.97 24.19
CA THR A 314 -9.47 -11.19 25.61
C THR A 314 -10.19 -12.41 26.16
N HIS A 315 -9.58 -13.06 27.15
CA HIS A 315 -10.15 -14.11 27.98
C HIS A 315 -9.55 -13.99 29.35
N ASP A 316 -10.39 -13.98 30.38
CA ASP A 316 -10.00 -13.79 31.81
C ASP A 316 -9.08 -12.55 31.99
N GLY A 317 -9.44 -11.43 31.36
CA GLY A 317 -8.73 -10.16 31.45
C GLY A 317 -7.38 -10.10 30.72
N LYS A 318 -6.96 -11.19 30.04
CA LYS A 318 -5.69 -11.28 29.32
C LYS A 318 -5.91 -11.19 27.81
N ALA A 319 -5.08 -10.39 27.09
CA ALA A 319 -5.11 -10.31 25.66
C ALA A 319 -4.30 -11.44 25.00
N TYR A 320 -4.94 -12.14 24.05
CA TYR A 320 -4.37 -13.24 23.25
C TYR A 320 -4.24 -12.91 21.77
N VAL A 321 -5.06 -11.99 21.27
CA VAL A 321 -4.94 -11.45 19.92
C VAL A 321 -5.06 -9.94 19.99
N ALA A 322 -4.26 -9.23 19.19
CA ALA A 322 -4.42 -7.81 18.95
C ALA A 322 -4.44 -7.55 17.46
N LEU A 323 -5.44 -6.77 16.99
CA LEU A 323 -5.62 -6.35 15.61
C LEU A 323 -5.46 -4.85 15.56
N TYR A 324 -4.70 -4.39 14.56
CA TYR A 324 -4.43 -2.99 14.33
C TYR A 324 -4.63 -2.67 12.85
N GLY A 325 -5.41 -1.65 12.55
CA GLY A 325 -5.70 -1.28 11.18
C GLY A 325 -6.37 0.08 11.06
N PHE A 326 -6.71 0.45 9.83
CA PHE A 326 -7.14 1.79 9.47
C PHE A 326 -8.45 1.78 8.69
N VAL A 327 -9.25 2.82 8.85
CA VAL A 327 -10.49 3.04 8.12
C VAL A 327 -10.31 4.21 7.14
N THR A 328 -10.60 3.96 5.87
CA THR A 328 -10.67 4.98 4.80
C THR A 328 -12.00 4.82 4.08
N GLY A 329 -12.89 5.80 4.23
CA GLY A 329 -14.26 5.67 3.75
C GLY A 329 -14.94 4.44 4.33
N ALA A 330 -15.53 3.60 3.49
CA ALA A 330 -16.17 2.35 3.90
C ALA A 330 -15.22 1.12 3.87
N LYS A 331 -13.90 1.32 3.82
CA LYS A 331 -12.90 0.26 3.79
C LYS A 331 -12.09 0.24 5.08
N PHE A 332 -11.85 -0.97 5.61
CA PHE A 332 -10.91 -1.23 6.70
C PHE A 332 -9.68 -1.99 6.18
N ASP A 333 -8.49 -1.49 6.49
CA ASP A 333 -7.20 -2.08 6.16
C ASP A 333 -6.60 -2.77 7.40
N LEU A 334 -6.53 -4.11 7.44
CA LEU A 334 -5.86 -4.84 8.51
C LEU A 334 -4.35 -4.72 8.37
N TYR A 335 -3.73 -3.87 9.17
CA TYR A 335 -2.31 -3.55 9.03
C TYR A 335 -1.40 -4.49 9.84
N GLN A 336 -1.66 -4.70 11.13
CA GLN A 336 -0.86 -5.59 11.98
C GLN A 336 -1.74 -6.53 12.80
N LEU A 337 -1.17 -7.70 13.12
CA LEU A 337 -1.82 -8.75 13.89
C LEU A 337 -0.81 -9.44 14.81
N GLY A 338 -1.02 -9.36 16.11
CA GLY A 338 -0.36 -10.17 17.14
C GLY A 338 -1.26 -11.32 17.57
N VAL A 339 -0.76 -12.54 17.68
CA VAL A 339 -1.57 -13.73 18.03
C VAL A 339 -0.80 -14.67 18.96
N SER A 340 -1.49 -15.15 20.00
CA SER A 340 -1.10 -16.30 20.81
C SER A 340 -2.26 -17.28 20.98
N SER A 341 -1.97 -18.49 21.44
CA SER A 341 -3.00 -19.49 21.78
C SER A 341 -3.77 -19.08 23.03
N ILE A 342 -5.09 -19.27 23.03
CA ILE A 342 -5.95 -19.01 24.20
C ILE A 342 -5.98 -20.26 25.07
N GLN A 343 -5.31 -20.20 26.22
CA GLN A 343 -5.27 -21.31 27.15
C GLN A 343 -6.64 -21.58 27.79
N GLY A 344 -6.93 -22.84 28.12
CA GLY A 344 -8.19 -23.23 28.77
C GLY A 344 -9.41 -23.22 27.85
N THR A 345 -9.24 -23.02 26.53
CA THR A 345 -10.35 -23.02 25.58
C THR A 345 -10.14 -23.99 24.40
N ASN A 346 -11.25 -24.36 23.75
CA ASN A 346 -11.24 -25.18 22.51
C ASN A 346 -11.17 -24.32 21.25
N ILE A 347 -10.64 -23.09 21.31
CA ILE A 347 -10.47 -22.19 20.17
C ILE A 347 -9.15 -22.51 19.48
N HIS A 348 -9.24 -23.01 18.22
CA HIS A 348 -8.07 -23.47 17.49
C HIS A 348 -7.40 -22.40 16.62
N SER A 349 -8.17 -21.35 16.23
CA SER A 349 -7.71 -20.31 15.33
C SER A 349 -8.04 -18.91 15.86
N PRO A 350 -7.40 -18.47 16.99
CA PRO A 350 -7.77 -17.21 17.63
C PRO A 350 -7.60 -16.00 16.71
N GLY A 351 -6.59 -15.99 15.85
CA GLY A 351 -6.42 -14.90 14.87
C GLY A 351 -7.55 -14.85 13.82
N THR A 352 -8.03 -16.00 13.33
CA THR A 352 -9.19 -16.05 12.43
C THR A 352 -10.46 -15.60 13.15
N LEU A 353 -10.68 -16.09 14.36
CA LEU A 353 -11.82 -15.69 15.19
C LEU A 353 -11.86 -14.19 15.43
N ALA A 354 -10.72 -13.59 15.81
CA ALA A 354 -10.63 -12.16 16.05
C ALA A 354 -10.98 -11.34 14.80
N ASN A 355 -10.50 -11.76 13.62
CA ASN A 355 -10.88 -11.13 12.35
C ASN A 355 -12.38 -11.25 12.07
N LEU A 356 -12.98 -12.42 12.26
CA LEU A 356 -14.43 -12.61 12.04
C LEU A 356 -15.28 -11.75 12.98
N LEU A 357 -14.91 -11.67 14.26
CA LEU A 357 -15.60 -10.82 15.23
C LEU A 357 -15.42 -9.33 14.92
N LEU A 358 -14.23 -8.92 14.44
CA LEU A 358 -13.98 -7.53 14.02
C LEU A 358 -14.77 -7.19 12.76
N MET A 359 -14.83 -8.08 11.76
CA MET A 359 -15.64 -7.90 10.56
C MET A 359 -17.12 -7.68 10.92
N ALA A 360 -17.67 -8.48 11.81
CA ALA A 360 -19.07 -8.29 12.27
C ALA A 360 -19.27 -6.92 12.90
N LYS A 361 -18.40 -6.50 13.84
CA LYS A 361 -18.48 -5.17 14.45
C LYS A 361 -18.31 -4.01 13.47
N LEU A 362 -17.47 -4.19 12.46
CA LEU A 362 -17.22 -3.15 11.44
C LEU A 362 -18.36 -3.09 10.41
N ALA A 363 -18.99 -4.22 10.06
CA ALA A 363 -20.19 -4.25 9.24
C ALA A 363 -21.31 -3.42 9.87
N ASP A 364 -21.55 -3.58 11.18
CA ASP A 364 -22.51 -2.78 11.96
C ASP A 364 -22.20 -1.26 11.96
N ARG A 365 -20.96 -0.87 11.58
CA ARG A 365 -20.51 0.51 11.46
C ARG A 365 -20.45 1.02 10.02
N GLY A 366 -21.01 0.27 9.06
CA GLY A 366 -21.06 0.64 7.65
C GLY A 366 -19.77 0.36 6.86
N VAL A 367 -18.81 -0.39 7.41
CA VAL A 367 -17.67 -0.86 6.63
C VAL A 367 -18.14 -1.95 5.67
N THR A 368 -17.86 -1.76 4.39
CA THR A 368 -18.26 -2.68 3.31
C THR A 368 -17.13 -3.58 2.84
N ARG A 369 -15.87 -3.15 3.03
CA ARG A 369 -14.68 -3.89 2.57
C ARG A 369 -13.67 -4.05 3.71
N TYR A 370 -13.25 -5.29 3.94
CA TYR A 370 -12.19 -5.66 4.89
C TYR A 370 -10.97 -6.14 4.11
N ASP A 371 -9.96 -5.30 4.00
CA ASP A 371 -8.74 -5.56 3.26
C ASP A 371 -7.67 -6.12 4.21
N PHE A 372 -7.19 -7.31 3.90
CA PHE A 372 -6.11 -7.95 4.66
C PHE A 372 -4.73 -7.38 4.30
N LEU A 373 -4.69 -6.49 3.33
CA LEU A 373 -3.49 -5.95 2.72
C LEU A 373 -2.54 -7.05 2.21
N ARG A 374 -1.41 -6.68 1.62
CA ARG A 374 -0.50 -7.64 0.98
C ARG A 374 -0.13 -8.81 1.90
N GLY A 375 -0.09 -9.99 1.35
CA GLY A 375 0.32 -11.21 2.04
C GLY A 375 -0.49 -12.43 1.60
N ASN A 376 0.18 -13.58 1.57
CA ASN A 376 -0.36 -14.80 0.98
C ASN A 376 -0.49 -15.92 2.03
N SER A 377 -1.20 -15.66 3.14
CA SER A 377 -1.45 -16.69 4.14
C SER A 377 -2.74 -17.46 3.85
N GLU A 378 -2.76 -18.75 4.17
CA GLU A 378 -3.93 -19.61 3.93
C GLU A 378 -5.20 -19.12 4.66
N PHE A 379 -5.03 -18.51 5.85
CA PHE A 379 -6.18 -17.96 6.56
C PHE A 379 -6.79 -16.76 5.79
N LYS A 380 -5.97 -15.86 5.24
CA LYS A 380 -6.45 -14.75 4.42
C LYS A 380 -7.22 -15.26 3.21
N LYS A 381 -6.63 -16.22 2.46
CA LYS A 381 -7.28 -16.84 1.31
C LYS A 381 -8.65 -17.44 1.64
N SER A 382 -8.78 -18.06 2.83
CA SER A 382 -10.04 -18.71 3.22
C SER A 382 -11.18 -17.73 3.51
N LEU A 383 -10.86 -16.47 3.80
CA LEU A 383 -11.82 -15.39 4.09
C LEU A 383 -11.98 -14.40 2.94
N THR A 384 -11.26 -14.59 1.84
CA THR A 384 -11.21 -13.67 0.70
C THR A 384 -12.36 -13.88 -0.25
N THR A 385 -12.97 -12.80 -0.72
CA THR A 385 -13.99 -12.79 -1.79
C THR A 385 -13.50 -12.04 -3.03
N GLU A 386 -12.52 -11.18 -2.89
CA GLU A 386 -11.93 -10.35 -3.96
C GLU A 386 -10.41 -10.23 -3.78
N HIS A 387 -9.70 -9.92 -4.87
CA HIS A 387 -8.25 -9.79 -4.86
C HIS A 387 -7.81 -8.57 -5.67
N ARG A 388 -6.85 -7.78 -5.16
CA ARG A 388 -6.29 -6.64 -5.88
C ARG A 388 -4.77 -6.75 -5.96
N ASP A 389 -4.24 -6.77 -7.18
CA ASP A 389 -2.81 -6.92 -7.42
C ASP A 389 -2.05 -5.61 -7.26
N LEU A 390 -0.86 -5.69 -6.65
CA LEU A 390 0.09 -4.59 -6.56
C LEU A 390 1.30 -4.84 -7.46
N VAL A 391 1.85 -3.76 -7.99
CA VAL A 391 3.04 -3.74 -8.82
C VAL A 391 4.06 -2.71 -8.32
N CYS A 392 5.29 -2.90 -8.75
CA CYS A 392 6.35 -1.90 -8.66
C CYS A 392 6.73 -1.49 -10.08
N PHE A 393 6.82 -0.21 -10.33
CA PHE A 393 7.43 0.33 -11.56
C PHE A 393 8.84 0.82 -11.26
N GLN A 394 9.81 0.38 -12.04
CA GLN A 394 11.21 0.81 -11.95
C GLN A 394 11.71 1.28 -13.29
N SER A 395 12.39 2.42 -13.32
CA SER A 395 13.05 2.95 -14.53
C SER A 395 14.42 3.53 -14.20
N ARG A 396 15.21 3.80 -15.22
CA ARG A 396 16.55 4.36 -15.12
C ARG A 396 16.83 5.36 -16.23
N GLN A 397 17.55 6.44 -15.88
CA GLN A 397 18.12 7.35 -16.86
C GLN A 397 19.32 6.70 -17.58
N ALA A 398 19.54 7.09 -18.84
CA ALA A 398 20.73 6.68 -19.59
C ALA A 398 21.92 7.55 -19.22
N ASN A 399 22.34 7.53 -17.96
CA ASN A 399 23.48 8.29 -17.49
C ASN A 399 24.49 7.40 -16.75
N LEU A 400 25.71 7.88 -16.60
CA LEU A 400 26.80 7.15 -15.97
C LEU A 400 26.49 6.75 -14.52
N ARG A 401 25.80 7.60 -13.75
CA ARG A 401 25.44 7.35 -12.35
C ARG A 401 24.49 6.16 -12.22
N ALA A 402 23.44 6.12 -13.07
CA ALA A 402 22.50 5.02 -13.10
C ALA A 402 23.14 3.71 -13.52
N TRP A 403 24.08 3.75 -14.48
CA TRP A 403 24.84 2.58 -14.90
C TRP A 403 25.76 2.05 -13.78
N MET A 404 26.47 2.93 -13.11
CA MET A 404 27.36 2.56 -11.99
C MET A 404 26.58 1.98 -10.80
N ASP A 405 25.42 2.54 -10.46
CA ASP A 405 24.51 1.98 -9.44
C ASP A 405 24.12 0.54 -9.79
N GLN A 406 23.77 0.30 -11.07
CA GLN A 406 23.45 -1.05 -11.53
C GLN A 406 24.63 -2.02 -11.36
N ALA A 407 25.83 -1.59 -11.72
CA ALA A 407 27.03 -2.44 -11.57
C ALA A 407 27.29 -2.79 -10.09
N VAL A 408 27.13 -1.83 -9.19
CA VAL A 408 27.26 -2.05 -7.74
C VAL A 408 26.18 -3.00 -7.23
N ARG A 409 24.91 -2.78 -7.58
CA ARG A 409 23.80 -3.66 -7.18
C ARG A 409 23.97 -5.09 -7.71
N LEU A 410 24.46 -5.24 -8.94
CA LEU A 410 24.74 -6.54 -9.53
C LEU A 410 25.85 -7.27 -8.74
N ARG A 411 26.96 -6.58 -8.42
CA ARG A 411 28.05 -7.15 -7.60
C ARG A 411 27.53 -7.61 -6.23
N ILE A 412 26.70 -6.81 -5.56
CA ILE A 412 26.11 -7.17 -4.27
C ILE A 412 25.21 -8.41 -4.40
N ARG A 413 24.40 -8.52 -5.46
CA ARG A 413 23.56 -9.70 -5.71
C ARG A 413 24.41 -10.97 -5.94
N VAL A 414 25.42 -10.87 -6.78
CA VAL A 414 26.35 -11.99 -7.04
C VAL A 414 27.04 -12.43 -5.75
N PHE A 415 27.56 -11.48 -4.98
CA PHE A 415 28.21 -11.77 -3.70
C PHE A 415 27.27 -12.45 -2.70
N ARG A 416 26.02 -11.96 -2.57
CA ARG A 416 25.00 -12.58 -1.71
C ARG A 416 24.65 -14.00 -2.19
N LYS A 417 24.52 -14.22 -3.52
CA LYS A 417 24.26 -15.56 -4.09
C LYS A 417 25.41 -16.53 -3.79
N VAL A 418 26.65 -16.10 -3.99
CA VAL A 418 27.86 -16.90 -3.70
C VAL A 418 27.94 -17.25 -2.21
N ARG A 419 27.70 -16.26 -1.32
CA ARG A 419 27.71 -16.49 0.13
C ARG A 419 26.64 -17.49 0.58
N ARG A 420 25.44 -17.47 -0.03
CA ARG A 420 24.38 -18.46 0.22
C ARG A 420 24.80 -19.86 -0.24
N MET A 421 25.42 -19.99 -1.42
CA MET A 421 25.87 -21.28 -1.94
C MET A 421 26.97 -21.89 -1.05
N ILE A 422 27.92 -21.08 -0.57
CA ILE A 422 28.98 -21.53 0.34
C ILE A 422 28.38 -21.95 1.69
N GLY A 423 27.45 -21.16 2.26
CA GLY A 423 26.78 -21.48 3.52
C GLY A 423 25.93 -22.75 3.46
N SER A 424 25.28 -23.02 2.31
CA SER A 424 24.51 -24.26 2.10
C SER A 424 25.40 -25.46 1.80
N GLY A 425 26.59 -25.24 1.25
CA GLY A 425 27.61 -26.31 1.01
C GLY A 425 28.25 -26.82 2.30
N MET A 426 28.58 -25.93 3.24
CA MET A 426 29.16 -26.32 4.52
C MET A 426 28.20 -27.06 5.45
N GLY A 427 26.90 -26.82 5.34
CA GLY A 427 25.87 -27.58 6.10
C GLY A 427 25.60 -28.98 5.57
N ARG A 428 26.07 -29.34 4.36
CA ARG A 428 26.01 -30.72 3.81
C ARG A 428 27.26 -31.57 4.08
N LEU A 429 28.34 -30.95 4.51
CA LEU A 429 29.59 -31.67 4.88
C LEU A 429 29.70 -31.97 6.38
N ALA A 430 28.73 -31.47 7.17
CA ALA A 430 28.68 -31.69 8.63
C ALA A 430 27.51 -32.61 9.06
N LYS A 431 26.98 -33.44 8.14
CA LYS A 431 26.03 -34.51 8.47
C LYS A 431 26.58 -35.86 8.02
#